data_5d20cb8be22c3e81bc3dd1c223c8e6db
#
_entry.id   5d20cb8be22c3e81bc3dd1c223c8e6db
#
_cell.length_a   1.000
_cell.length_b   1.000
_cell.length_c   1.000
_cell.angle_alpha   90.00
_cell.angle_beta   90.00
_cell.angle_gamma   90.00
#
_symmetry.space_group_name_H-M   'P 1'
#
loop_
_entity.id
_entity.type
_entity.pdbx_description
1 polymer ?
#
loop_
_entity_poly.entity_id
_entity_poly.type
_entity_poly.pdbx_seq_one_letter_code
_entity_poly.pdbx_strand_id
1 'polypeptide(L)'
;MPNGNLKHEVQCPKCGEFRMARSDVIAQLNRAGKPLICKSCHNRMRFQDKSHPRKGTGVANDPDLLKTRSSYYKAKRRCQLGSQHHPCYENVEFRFESLQELIDCIGVRPDGKSIDRIDPLGHYEPGNVRWATMQEQVANRLPRNYWRQQSEMVKS
;
A
#
# COMPACT_ATOMS: atom_id res chain seq x y z
N MET A 1 -6.82 -23.03 -32.45
CA MET A 1 -6.07 -22.78 -31.18
C MET A 1 -6.83 -23.49 -30.08
N PRO A 2 -6.27 -24.51 -29.36
CA PRO A 2 -6.97 -25.15 -28.27
C PRO A 2 -7.17 -24.17 -27.13
N ASN A 3 -8.41 -24.03 -26.66
CA ASN A 3 -8.83 -23.15 -25.59
C ASN A 3 -8.00 -23.38 -24.32
N GLY A 4 -7.18 -22.41 -23.91
CA GLY A 4 -6.35 -22.46 -22.70
C GLY A 4 -7.12 -22.55 -21.37
N ASN A 5 -8.42 -22.81 -21.42
CA ASN A 5 -9.31 -22.98 -20.26
C ASN A 5 -9.53 -24.45 -19.85
N LEU A 6 -8.95 -25.42 -20.56
CA LEU A 6 -9.09 -26.82 -20.18
C LEU A 6 -8.36 -27.05 -18.84
N LYS A 7 -9.08 -27.61 -17.87
CA LYS A 7 -8.54 -27.96 -16.55
C LYS A 7 -8.33 -29.45 -16.45
N HIS A 8 -7.21 -29.87 -15.90
CA HIS A 8 -6.87 -31.25 -15.62
C HIS A 8 -6.75 -31.50 -14.14
N GLU A 9 -7.13 -32.67 -13.71
CA GLU A 9 -6.87 -33.11 -12.34
C GLU A 9 -5.39 -33.46 -12.21
N VAL A 10 -4.74 -32.88 -11.21
CA VAL A 10 -3.32 -33.07 -10.93
C VAL A 10 -3.08 -33.27 -9.45
N GLN A 11 -2.22 -34.23 -9.12
CA GLN A 11 -1.86 -34.52 -7.73
C GLN A 11 -0.69 -33.64 -7.28
N CYS A 12 -0.80 -33.07 -6.10
CA CYS A 12 0.28 -32.29 -5.50
C CYS A 12 1.37 -33.24 -4.96
N PRO A 13 2.64 -33.14 -5.41
CA PRO A 13 3.71 -34.06 -4.96
C PRO A 13 4.10 -33.86 -3.50
N LYS A 14 3.62 -32.81 -2.82
CA LYS A 14 3.95 -32.52 -1.42
C LYS A 14 2.92 -32.99 -0.42
N CYS A 15 1.63 -32.96 -0.73
CA CYS A 15 0.55 -33.37 0.18
C CYS A 15 -0.31 -34.51 -0.38
N GLY A 16 -0.10 -34.93 -1.62
CA GLY A 16 -0.89 -35.98 -2.25
C GLY A 16 -2.31 -35.60 -2.68
N GLU A 17 -2.78 -34.38 -2.32
CA GLU A 17 -4.12 -33.96 -2.66
C GLU A 17 -4.29 -33.64 -4.16
N PHE A 18 -5.44 -34.00 -4.70
CA PHE A 18 -5.83 -33.69 -6.07
C PHE A 18 -6.45 -32.31 -6.21
N ARG A 19 -6.21 -31.66 -7.33
CA ARG A 19 -6.78 -30.35 -7.67
C ARG A 19 -6.86 -30.14 -9.17
N MET A 20 -7.74 -29.24 -9.60
CA MET A 20 -7.85 -28.83 -10.99
C MET A 20 -6.81 -27.75 -11.32
N ALA A 21 -5.98 -28.02 -12.32
CA ALA A 21 -5.01 -27.06 -12.85
C ALA A 21 -5.25 -26.83 -14.35
N ARG A 22 -4.99 -25.59 -14.81
CA ARG A 22 -5.16 -25.24 -16.22
C ARG A 22 -4.03 -25.83 -17.05
N SER A 23 -4.33 -26.23 -18.29
CA SER A 23 -3.38 -26.82 -19.24
C SER A 23 -2.17 -25.92 -19.50
N ASP A 24 -2.38 -24.62 -19.64
CA ASP A 24 -1.31 -23.62 -19.86
C ASP A 24 -0.33 -23.53 -18.67
N VAL A 25 -0.85 -23.57 -17.45
CA VAL A 25 -0.04 -23.56 -16.21
C VAL A 25 0.78 -24.85 -16.10
N ILE A 26 0.17 -26.01 -16.39
CA ILE A 26 0.87 -27.30 -16.39
C ILE A 26 2.01 -27.28 -17.41
N ALA A 27 1.73 -26.85 -18.65
CA ALA A 27 2.73 -26.78 -19.71
C ALA A 27 3.88 -25.80 -19.38
N GLN A 28 3.56 -24.67 -18.75
CA GLN A 28 4.57 -23.71 -18.32
C GLN A 28 5.49 -24.27 -17.22
N LEU A 29 4.93 -24.94 -16.23
CA LEU A 29 5.71 -25.53 -15.13
C LEU A 29 6.57 -26.70 -15.63
N ASN A 30 6.03 -27.55 -16.52
CA ASN A 30 6.78 -28.66 -17.13
C ASN A 30 7.98 -28.14 -17.95
N ARG A 31 7.79 -27.08 -18.75
CA ARG A 31 8.89 -26.45 -19.50
C ARG A 31 9.96 -25.84 -18.59
N ALA A 32 9.55 -25.34 -17.42
CA ALA A 32 10.45 -24.77 -16.42
C ALA A 32 11.09 -25.83 -15.49
N GLY A 33 10.79 -27.12 -15.65
CA GLY A 33 11.24 -28.21 -14.76
C GLY A 33 10.76 -28.05 -13.32
N LYS A 34 9.65 -27.33 -13.09
CA LYS A 34 9.15 -27.02 -11.74
C LYS A 34 7.97 -27.93 -11.37
N PRO A 35 7.95 -28.49 -10.15
CA PRO A 35 6.86 -29.34 -9.71
C PRO A 35 5.56 -28.53 -9.52
N LEU A 36 4.43 -29.16 -9.87
CA LEU A 36 3.11 -28.58 -9.72
C LEU A 36 2.61 -28.67 -8.27
N ILE A 37 3.08 -27.80 -7.41
CA ILE A 37 2.78 -27.79 -5.98
C ILE A 37 1.49 -26.98 -5.71
N CYS A 38 0.60 -27.47 -4.82
CA CYS A 38 -0.62 -26.76 -4.45
C CYS A 38 -0.31 -25.45 -3.70
N LYS A 39 -1.24 -24.50 -3.77
CA LYS A 39 -1.08 -23.15 -3.15
C LYS A 39 -0.79 -23.23 -1.66
N SER A 40 -1.44 -24.17 -0.94
CA SER A 40 -1.22 -24.37 0.50
C SER A 40 0.20 -24.88 0.80
N CYS A 41 0.69 -25.87 0.06
CA CYS A 41 2.06 -26.36 0.20
C CYS A 41 3.10 -25.32 -0.23
N HIS A 42 2.83 -24.57 -1.33
CA HIS A 42 3.71 -23.49 -1.78
C HIS A 42 3.81 -22.39 -0.73
N ASN A 43 2.70 -21.95 -0.15
CA ASN A 43 2.71 -20.98 0.93
C ASN A 43 3.46 -21.51 2.17
N ARG A 44 3.18 -22.75 2.59
CA ARG A 44 3.87 -23.38 3.73
C ARG A 44 5.39 -23.39 3.52
N MET A 45 5.86 -23.76 2.33
CA MET A 45 7.30 -23.73 2.00
C MET A 45 7.89 -22.32 2.07
N ARG A 46 7.16 -21.30 1.55
CA ARG A 46 7.61 -19.89 1.64
C ARG A 46 7.72 -19.40 3.09
N PHE A 47 6.88 -19.90 3.99
CA PHE A 47 6.93 -19.53 5.42
C PHE A 47 7.98 -20.33 6.19
N GLN A 48 8.36 -21.54 5.74
CA GLN A 48 9.39 -22.36 6.37
C GLN A 48 10.81 -21.98 5.94
N ASP A 49 10.96 -21.41 4.74
CA ASP A 49 12.25 -20.90 4.25
C ASP A 49 12.55 -19.54 4.90
N LYS A 50 13.07 -19.61 6.14
CA LYS A 50 13.60 -18.44 6.87
C LYS A 50 14.91 -17.91 6.27
N SER A 51 15.49 -18.61 5.28
CA SER A 51 16.76 -18.25 4.63
C SER A 51 16.62 -17.17 3.56
N HIS A 52 15.38 -16.92 3.08
CA HIS A 52 15.15 -15.74 2.27
C HIS A 52 14.93 -14.54 3.21
N PRO A 53 15.94 -13.67 3.37
CA PRO A 53 15.66 -12.37 3.94
C PRO A 53 14.58 -11.77 3.04
N ARG A 54 13.39 -11.56 3.61
CA ARG A 54 12.46 -10.64 2.97
C ARG A 54 13.32 -9.44 2.60
N LYS A 55 13.43 -9.09 1.34
CA LYS A 55 13.94 -7.77 0.92
C LYS A 55 12.99 -6.71 1.48
N GLY A 56 12.90 -6.68 2.78
CA GLY A 56 12.28 -5.68 3.60
C GLY A 56 13.43 -4.81 4.03
N THR A 57 13.53 -3.63 3.49
CA THR A 57 14.11 -2.48 4.15
C THR A 57 14.14 -2.76 5.65
N GLY A 58 15.32 -2.79 6.25
CA GLY A 58 15.61 -3.21 7.63
C GLY A 58 14.89 -2.48 8.77
N VAL A 59 13.64 -2.12 8.55
CA VAL A 59 12.70 -1.73 9.58
C VAL A 59 12.29 -3.02 10.27
N ALA A 60 12.84 -3.25 11.44
CA ALA A 60 12.45 -4.31 12.35
C ALA A 60 10.91 -4.44 12.39
N ASN A 61 10.42 -5.64 12.74
CA ASN A 61 8.98 -5.95 12.87
C ASN A 61 8.30 -5.15 14.01
N ASP A 62 8.70 -3.91 14.23
CA ASP A 62 8.08 -3.00 15.17
C ASP A 62 6.71 -2.56 14.61
N PRO A 63 5.61 -2.91 15.29
CA PRO A 63 4.26 -2.61 14.84
C PRO A 63 4.03 -1.11 14.62
N ASP A 64 4.65 -0.26 15.42
CA ASP A 64 4.44 1.19 15.37
C ASP A 64 5.22 1.82 14.20
N LEU A 65 6.41 1.31 13.91
CA LEU A 65 7.14 1.67 12.69
C LEU A 65 6.39 1.21 11.42
N LEU A 66 5.73 0.04 11.44
CA LEU A 66 4.92 -0.42 10.34
C LEU A 66 3.68 0.47 10.11
N LYS A 67 3.02 0.91 11.18
CA LYS A 67 1.89 1.86 11.13
C LYS A 67 2.36 3.21 10.58
N THR A 68 3.49 3.72 11.04
CA THR A 68 4.11 4.97 10.60
C THR A 68 4.46 4.90 9.11
N ARG A 69 5.13 3.84 8.68
CA ARG A 69 5.45 3.58 7.27
C ARG A 69 4.20 3.53 6.40
N SER A 70 3.14 2.85 6.86
CA SER A 70 1.86 2.80 6.14
C SER A 70 1.26 4.20 5.95
N SER A 71 1.33 5.05 6.98
CA SER A 71 0.83 6.44 6.93
C SER A 71 1.64 7.30 5.95
N TYR A 72 2.98 7.18 5.96
CA TYR A 72 3.88 7.84 5.03
C TYR A 72 3.53 7.54 3.57
N TYR A 73 3.46 6.25 3.20
CA TYR A 73 3.16 5.88 1.83
C TYR A 73 1.73 6.21 1.40
N LYS A 74 0.75 6.17 2.31
CA LYS A 74 -0.61 6.60 2.03
C LYS A 74 -0.69 8.10 1.75
N ALA A 75 0.01 8.93 2.51
CA ALA A 75 0.09 10.37 2.25
C ALA A 75 0.78 10.67 0.92
N LYS A 76 1.95 10.08 0.68
CA LYS A 76 2.69 10.20 -0.58
C LYS A 76 1.83 9.81 -1.79
N ARG A 77 1.10 8.67 -1.71
CA ARG A 77 0.21 8.22 -2.77
C ARG A 77 -0.94 9.19 -3.03
N ARG A 78 -1.53 9.80 -1.99
CA ARG A 78 -2.59 10.81 -2.18
C ARG A 78 -2.09 12.02 -2.98
N CYS A 79 -0.89 12.50 -2.70
CA CYS A 79 -0.28 13.59 -3.47
C CYS A 79 0.03 13.17 -4.91
N GLN A 80 0.50 11.95 -5.14
CA GLN A 80 0.76 11.43 -6.50
C GLN A 80 -0.52 11.29 -7.34
N LEU A 81 -1.65 10.95 -6.72
CA LEU A 81 -2.94 10.86 -7.39
C LEU A 81 -3.57 12.25 -7.61
N GLY A 82 -3.19 13.23 -6.80
CA GLY A 82 -3.68 14.61 -6.89
C GLY A 82 -5.20 14.69 -6.91
N SER A 83 -5.75 15.44 -7.85
CA SER A 83 -7.19 15.63 -8.05
C SER A 83 -7.95 14.33 -8.35
N GLN A 84 -7.30 13.29 -8.90
CA GLN A 84 -7.92 11.97 -9.11
C GLN A 84 -8.33 11.31 -7.78
N HIS A 85 -7.61 11.62 -6.69
CA HIS A 85 -7.97 11.14 -5.36
C HIS A 85 -9.08 12.01 -4.75
N HIS A 86 -8.87 13.32 -4.71
CA HIS A 86 -9.81 14.32 -4.22
C HIS A 86 -9.31 15.73 -4.60
N PRO A 87 -10.19 16.70 -4.94
CA PRO A 87 -9.79 18.05 -5.36
C PRO A 87 -8.80 18.75 -4.41
N CYS A 88 -8.89 18.48 -3.11
CA CYS A 88 -7.96 19.07 -2.13
C CYS A 88 -6.50 18.62 -2.26
N TYR A 89 -6.18 17.69 -3.16
CA TYR A 89 -4.82 17.23 -3.42
C TYR A 89 -4.27 17.68 -4.78
N GLU A 90 -5.00 18.50 -5.53
CA GLU A 90 -4.62 18.93 -6.89
C GLU A 90 -3.20 19.56 -6.92
N ASN A 91 -2.91 20.42 -5.95
CA ASN A 91 -1.62 21.12 -5.87
C ASN A 91 -0.83 20.76 -4.61
N VAL A 92 -1.11 19.60 -4.00
CA VAL A 92 -0.46 19.18 -2.77
C VAL A 92 0.73 18.28 -3.08
N GLU A 93 1.90 18.67 -2.66
CA GLU A 93 3.13 17.91 -2.77
C GLU A 93 3.45 17.15 -1.48
N PHE A 94 4.20 16.07 -1.63
CA PHE A 94 4.78 15.33 -0.52
C PHE A 94 6.29 15.57 -0.52
N ARG A 95 6.76 16.44 0.40
CA ARG A 95 8.11 17.02 0.43
C ARG A 95 9.07 16.32 1.39
N PHE A 96 8.70 15.18 1.96
CA PHE A 96 9.62 14.38 2.74
C PHE A 96 10.44 13.46 1.84
N GLU A 97 11.75 13.52 1.95
CA GLU A 97 12.67 12.67 1.19
C GLU A 97 12.64 11.22 1.67
N SER A 98 12.52 11.01 2.98
CA SER A 98 12.55 9.69 3.61
C SER A 98 11.52 9.53 4.72
N LEU A 99 11.24 8.26 5.06
CA LEU A 99 10.44 7.91 6.25
C LEU A 99 11.14 8.37 7.54
N GLN A 100 12.47 8.33 7.56
CA GLN A 100 13.24 8.76 8.74
C GLN A 100 13.04 10.24 9.00
N GLU A 101 13.10 11.08 7.99
CA GLU A 101 12.85 12.53 8.12
C GLU A 101 11.45 12.83 8.69
N LEU A 102 10.41 12.07 8.26
CA LEU A 102 9.09 12.21 8.87
C LEU A 102 9.10 11.83 10.35
N ILE A 103 9.80 10.75 10.72
CA ILE A 103 9.92 10.30 12.11
C ILE A 103 10.68 11.32 12.95
N ASP A 104 11.75 11.88 12.43
CA ASP A 104 12.53 12.94 13.11
C ASP A 104 11.70 14.20 13.34
N CYS A 105 10.77 14.48 12.42
CA CYS A 105 9.92 15.67 12.48
C CYS A 105 8.74 15.52 13.47
N ILE A 106 8.01 14.42 13.43
CA ILE A 106 6.75 14.26 14.21
C ILE A 106 6.69 12.95 15.04
N GLY A 107 7.78 12.21 15.12
CA GLY A 107 7.87 10.95 15.86
C GLY A 107 7.15 9.78 15.18
N VAL A 108 7.14 8.65 15.88
CA VAL A 108 6.42 7.44 15.47
C VAL A 108 4.92 7.63 15.66
N ARG A 109 4.12 7.04 14.80
CA ARG A 109 2.66 7.17 14.80
C ARG A 109 2.04 6.62 16.09
N PRO A 110 1.38 7.46 16.92
CA PRO A 110 0.60 7.00 18.05
C PRO A 110 -0.65 6.22 17.63
N ASP A 111 -1.14 5.33 18.49
CA ASP A 111 -2.39 4.62 18.26
C ASP A 111 -3.58 5.59 18.12
N GLY A 112 -4.51 5.23 17.23
CA GLY A 112 -5.70 6.04 16.95
C GLY A 112 -5.47 7.32 16.15
N LYS A 113 -4.20 7.66 15.84
CA LYS A 113 -3.87 8.86 15.07
C LYS A 113 -3.46 8.53 13.63
N SER A 114 -3.57 9.50 12.74
CA SER A 114 -3.04 9.43 11.37
C SER A 114 -2.43 10.77 10.96
N ILE A 115 -1.60 10.74 9.90
CA ILE A 115 -0.93 11.95 9.43
C ILE A 115 -1.96 12.96 8.91
N ASP A 116 -1.85 14.20 9.37
CA ASP A 116 -2.69 15.32 8.99
C ASP A 116 -1.81 16.53 8.67
N ARG A 117 -2.30 17.42 7.81
CA ARG A 117 -1.67 18.73 7.55
C ARG A 117 -2.23 19.74 8.55
N ILE A 118 -1.37 20.56 9.15
CA ILE A 118 -1.78 21.64 10.05
C ILE A 118 -2.55 22.69 9.26
N ASP A 119 -1.95 23.18 8.17
CA ASP A 119 -2.65 23.95 7.14
C ASP A 119 -3.16 23.00 6.04
N PRO A 120 -4.48 22.84 5.86
CA PRO A 120 -5.05 21.96 4.85
C PRO A 120 -4.79 22.43 3.41
N LEU A 121 -4.37 23.66 3.18
CA LEU A 121 -3.98 24.20 1.88
C LEU A 121 -2.50 24.00 1.56
N GLY A 122 -1.66 23.79 2.56
CA GLY A 122 -0.22 23.60 2.41
C GLY A 122 0.14 22.17 1.96
N HIS A 123 1.42 21.90 1.90
CA HIS A 123 2.00 20.62 1.49
C HIS A 123 2.24 19.69 2.68
N TYR A 124 2.52 18.40 2.42
CA TYR A 124 3.08 17.50 3.43
C TYR A 124 4.58 17.79 3.53
N GLU A 125 4.97 18.64 4.47
CA GLU A 125 6.34 19.12 4.63
C GLU A 125 6.68 19.29 6.12
N PRO A 126 7.96 19.36 6.49
CA PRO A 126 8.39 19.70 7.84
C PRO A 126 7.71 21.00 8.32
N GLY A 127 7.15 20.96 9.53
CA GLY A 127 6.41 22.09 10.11
C GLY A 127 4.92 22.15 9.76
N ASN A 128 4.47 21.46 8.69
CA ASN A 128 3.05 21.44 8.30
C ASN A 128 2.38 20.07 8.48
N VAL A 129 2.98 19.15 9.21
CA VAL A 129 2.40 17.83 9.50
C VAL A 129 2.32 17.55 10.98
N ARG A 130 1.33 16.75 11.36
CA ARG A 130 1.14 16.27 12.74
C ARG A 130 0.47 14.90 12.74
N TRP A 131 0.53 14.22 13.88
CA TRP A 131 -0.35 13.07 14.16
C TRP A 131 -1.64 13.59 14.78
N ALA A 132 -2.77 13.38 14.11
CA ALA A 132 -4.08 13.84 14.53
C ALA A 132 -5.09 12.69 14.62
N THR A 133 -5.99 12.79 15.58
CA THR A 133 -7.19 11.95 15.70
C THR A 133 -8.18 12.26 14.57
N MET A 134 -9.16 11.38 14.37
CA MET A 134 -10.22 11.65 13.39
C MET A 134 -11.01 12.94 13.73
N GLN A 135 -11.25 13.22 15.02
CA GLN A 135 -11.96 14.43 15.45
C GLN A 135 -11.18 15.69 15.09
N GLU A 136 -9.87 15.73 15.39
CA GLU A 136 -8.99 16.84 15.04
C GLU A 136 -8.93 17.07 13.53
N GLN A 137 -8.85 16.01 12.73
CA GLN A 137 -8.86 16.10 11.27
C GLN A 137 -10.20 16.62 10.72
N VAL A 138 -11.33 16.19 11.32
CA VAL A 138 -12.65 16.71 10.92
C VAL A 138 -12.77 18.19 11.25
N ALA A 139 -12.31 18.63 12.42
CA ALA A 139 -12.30 20.03 12.81
C ALA A 139 -11.38 20.90 11.92
N ASN A 140 -10.30 20.32 11.40
CA ASN A 140 -9.34 20.99 10.52
C ASN A 140 -9.76 21.03 9.04
N ARG A 141 -10.87 20.37 8.67
CA ARG A 141 -11.32 20.36 7.29
C ARG A 141 -11.86 21.71 6.85
N LEU A 142 -11.50 22.11 5.63
CA LEU A 142 -12.13 23.25 4.98
C LEU A 142 -13.63 23.00 4.79
N PRO A 143 -14.46 24.05 4.77
CA PRO A 143 -15.89 23.95 4.51
C PRO A 143 -16.16 23.19 3.21
N ARG A 144 -17.25 22.38 3.18
CA ARG A 144 -17.57 21.50 2.04
C ARG A 144 -17.70 22.26 0.70
N ASN A 145 -18.11 23.51 0.74
CA ASN A 145 -18.29 24.38 -0.43
C ASN A 145 -17.01 25.08 -0.88
N TYR A 146 -15.95 25.06 -0.10
CA TYR A 146 -14.69 25.76 -0.39
C TYR A 146 -14.14 25.40 -1.78
N TRP A 147 -13.99 24.12 -2.07
CA TRP A 147 -13.44 23.63 -3.34
C TRP A 147 -14.35 23.92 -4.54
N ARG A 148 -15.67 23.95 -4.33
CA ARG A 148 -16.65 24.33 -5.36
C ARG A 148 -16.48 25.80 -5.72
N GLN A 149 -16.38 26.69 -4.73
CA GLN A 149 -16.19 28.12 -4.95
C GLN A 149 -14.88 28.41 -5.71
N GLN A 150 -13.77 27.74 -5.37
CA GLN A 150 -12.51 27.89 -6.07
C GLN A 150 -12.61 27.47 -7.55
N SER A 151 -13.30 26.39 -7.85
CA SER A 151 -13.46 25.91 -9.23
C SER A 151 -14.35 26.83 -10.10
N GLU A 152 -15.25 27.58 -9.49
CA GLU A 152 -16.09 28.59 -10.17
C GLU A 152 -15.32 29.87 -10.46
N MET A 153 -14.42 30.30 -9.57
CA MET A 153 -13.59 31.50 -9.76
C MET A 153 -12.54 31.36 -10.87
N VAL A 154 -12.06 30.13 -11.14
CA VAL A 154 -11.09 29.88 -12.21
C VAL A 154 -11.74 29.84 -13.60
N LYS A 155 -13.06 29.72 -13.68
CA LYS A 155 -13.81 29.64 -14.95
C LYS A 155 -14.36 30.99 -15.42
N SER A 156 -14.22 32.02 -14.63
CA SER A 156 -14.60 33.40 -14.95
C SER A 156 -13.37 34.22 -15.38
#